data_693fdc5ea4e5d89d1a325e77b6dbbb18
#
_entry.id   693fdc5ea4e5d89d1a325e77b6dbbb18
#
_cell.length_a   1.000
_cell.length_b   1.000
_cell.length_c   1.000
_cell.angle_alpha   90.00
_cell.angle_beta   90.00
_cell.angle_gamma   90.00
#
_symmetry.space_group_name_H-M   'P 1'
#
loop_
_entity.id
_entity.type
_entity.pdbx_description
1 polymer ?
#
loop_
_entity_poly.entity_id
_entity_poly.type
_entity_poly.pdbx_seq_one_letter_code
_entity_poly.pdbx_strand_id
1 'polypeptide(L)'
;MAKTKSSQHREIWDRLPGENAAQYDKFCRYRDMRYTGADGRKLDGIQAPFRRRNLRGLAEEMGIKRHMTLGDASVKYNWVERCEAYDIEIERQNREQQEQAILKMNKDHADLAAQMVRKA
;
A
#
# COMPACT_ATOMS: atom_id res chain seq x y z
N MET A 1 17.70 21.53 -4.65
CA MET A 1 16.82 21.44 -3.50
C MET A 1 16.06 20.14 -3.50
N ALA A 2 16.12 19.43 -2.40
CA ALA A 2 15.49 18.12 -2.26
C ALA A 2 13.97 18.18 -2.50
N LYS A 3 13.31 19.24 -2.11
CA LYS A 3 11.88 19.44 -2.29
C LYS A 3 11.47 19.44 -3.75
N THR A 4 12.27 20.04 -4.61
CA THR A 4 11.99 20.10 -6.04
C THR A 4 12.03 18.71 -6.64
N LYS A 5 13.00 17.91 -6.22
CA LYS A 5 13.16 16.54 -6.69
C LYS A 5 11.99 15.67 -6.27
N SER A 6 11.55 15.79 -5.02
CA SER A 6 10.38 15.06 -4.52
C SER A 6 9.12 15.42 -5.28
N SER A 7 8.94 16.69 -5.62
CA SER A 7 7.78 17.16 -6.39
C SER A 7 7.73 16.57 -7.79
N GLN A 8 8.90 16.31 -8.39
CA GLN A 8 8.99 15.78 -9.75
C GLN A 8 8.61 14.31 -9.83
N HIS A 9 8.71 13.56 -8.73
CA HIS A 9 8.41 12.13 -8.68
C HIS A 9 7.11 11.85 -7.94
N ARG A 10 6.11 12.65 -8.25
CA ARG A 10 4.81 12.52 -7.65
C ARG A 10 4.04 11.37 -8.27
N GLU A 11 3.53 10.50 -7.42
CA GLU A 11 2.68 9.41 -7.85
C GLU A 11 1.21 9.83 -7.81
N ILE A 12 0.34 9.13 -8.52
CA ILE A 12 -1.07 9.52 -8.56
C ILE A 12 -1.77 9.28 -7.22
N TRP A 13 -1.22 8.45 -6.34
CA TRP A 13 -1.76 8.24 -5.00
C TRP A 13 -1.21 9.24 -3.98
N ASP A 14 -0.32 10.14 -4.38
CA ASP A 14 0.12 11.22 -3.53
C ASP A 14 -0.93 12.33 -3.50
N ARG A 15 -0.84 13.20 -2.50
CA ARG A 15 -1.79 14.28 -2.35
C ARG A 15 -1.82 15.16 -3.61
N LEU A 16 -3.02 15.36 -4.15
CA LEU A 16 -3.22 16.19 -5.34
C LEU A 16 -3.19 17.67 -4.98
N PRO A 17 -2.80 18.54 -5.93
CA PRO A 17 -2.75 19.99 -5.66
C PRO A 17 -4.05 20.61 -5.18
N GLY A 18 -5.19 20.11 -5.66
CA GLY A 18 -6.50 20.60 -5.25
C GLY A 18 -7.10 19.87 -4.05
N GLU A 19 -6.38 18.91 -3.51
CA GLU A 19 -6.86 18.06 -2.42
C GLU A 19 -6.33 18.61 -1.09
N ASN A 20 -7.23 18.98 -0.18
CA ASN A 20 -6.79 19.45 1.14
C ASN A 20 -6.42 18.29 2.06
N ALA A 21 -5.85 18.62 3.22
CA ALA A 21 -5.37 17.62 4.15
C ALA A 21 -6.48 16.65 4.61
N ALA A 22 -7.68 17.18 4.85
CA ALA A 22 -8.81 16.35 5.29
C ALA A 22 -9.25 15.38 4.21
N GLN A 23 -9.32 15.83 2.95
CA GLN A 23 -9.68 14.98 1.83
C GLN A 23 -8.63 13.92 1.56
N TYR A 24 -7.37 14.30 1.64
CA TYR A 24 -6.27 13.35 1.47
C TYR A 24 -6.26 12.29 2.58
N ASP A 25 -6.54 12.68 3.83
CA ASP A 25 -6.65 11.72 4.93
C ASP A 25 -7.75 10.68 4.65
N LYS A 26 -8.90 11.12 4.16
CA LYS A 26 -9.98 10.20 3.80
C LYS A 26 -9.57 9.26 2.68
N PHE A 27 -8.87 9.77 1.67
CA PHE A 27 -8.35 8.94 0.60
C PHE A 27 -7.36 7.91 1.14
N CYS A 28 -6.45 8.31 1.99
CA CYS A 28 -5.46 7.39 2.57
C CYS A 28 -6.14 6.28 3.38
N ARG A 29 -7.18 6.60 4.13
CA ARG A 29 -7.94 5.60 4.88
C ARG A 29 -8.64 4.63 3.95
N TYR A 30 -9.21 5.11 2.86
CA TYR A 30 -9.84 4.26 1.86
C TYR A 30 -8.79 3.36 1.17
N ARG A 31 -7.69 3.94 0.77
CA ARG A 31 -6.58 3.21 0.13
C ARG A 31 -6.06 2.10 1.04
N ASP A 32 -5.78 2.44 2.28
CA ASP A 32 -5.15 1.53 3.23
C ASP A 32 -6.13 0.52 3.82
N MET A 33 -7.43 0.71 3.62
CA MET A 33 -8.46 -0.23 4.08
C MET A 33 -8.21 -1.65 3.58
N ARG A 34 -7.72 -1.79 2.36
CA ARG A 34 -7.37 -3.09 1.80
C ARG A 34 -6.28 -3.79 2.62
N TYR A 35 -5.39 -3.01 3.21
CA TYR A 35 -4.18 -3.51 3.88
C TYR A 35 -4.26 -3.49 5.40
N THR A 36 -5.40 -3.09 5.94
CA THR A 36 -5.60 -3.04 7.40
C THR A 36 -6.90 -3.73 7.78
N GLY A 37 -6.90 -4.40 8.93
CA GLY A 37 -8.12 -4.96 9.47
C GLY A 37 -9.01 -3.90 10.10
N ALA A 38 -10.24 -4.27 10.44
CA ALA A 38 -11.17 -3.38 11.10
C ALA A 38 -10.66 -2.91 12.47
N ASP A 39 -9.76 -3.67 13.08
CA ASP A 39 -9.11 -3.34 14.35
C ASP A 39 -7.89 -2.41 14.18
N GLY A 40 -7.61 -1.99 12.96
CA GLY A 40 -6.48 -1.12 12.65
C GLY A 40 -5.15 -1.82 12.46
N ARG A 41 -5.11 -3.14 12.60
CA ARG A 41 -3.88 -3.90 12.40
C ARG A 41 -3.56 -4.05 10.91
N LYS A 42 -2.29 -3.92 10.59
CA LYS A 42 -1.84 -4.12 9.22
C LYS A 42 -1.95 -5.58 8.83
N LEU A 43 -2.58 -5.82 7.68
CA LEU A 43 -2.71 -7.18 7.15
C LEU A 43 -1.44 -7.56 6.42
N ASP A 44 -0.92 -8.75 6.73
CA ASP A 44 0.27 -9.27 6.06
C ASP A 44 -0.16 -9.86 4.72
N GLY A 45 0.52 -9.44 3.66
CA GLY A 45 0.22 -9.88 2.30
C GLY A 45 0.30 -11.37 2.07
N ILE A 46 1.05 -12.10 2.91
CA ILE A 46 1.18 -13.55 2.79
C ILE A 46 -0.01 -14.25 3.43
N GLN A 47 -0.60 -13.63 4.45
CA GLN A 47 -1.68 -14.22 5.24
C GLN A 47 -3.06 -13.72 4.85
N ALA A 48 -3.14 -12.72 4.01
CA ALA A 48 -4.42 -12.14 3.64
C ALA A 48 -5.32 -13.18 2.99
N PRO A 49 -6.64 -13.05 3.09
CA PRO A 49 -7.26 -12.18 2.10
C PRO A 49 -7.25 -10.73 2.54
N PHE A 50 -6.87 -9.85 1.61
CA PHE A 50 -6.99 -8.42 1.82
C PHE A 50 -8.45 -8.04 1.94
N ARG A 51 -8.74 -6.99 2.72
CA ARG A 51 -10.10 -6.48 2.83
C ARG A 51 -10.52 -5.79 1.53
N ARG A 52 -11.78 -5.95 1.20
CA ARG A 52 -12.36 -5.21 0.08
C ARG A 52 -12.62 -3.78 0.52
N ARG A 53 -12.18 -2.82 -0.29
CA ARG A 53 -12.49 -1.42 -0.04
C ARG A 53 -13.98 -1.16 -0.19
N ASN A 54 -14.53 -0.40 0.76
CA ASN A 54 -15.97 -0.16 0.83
C ASN A 54 -16.22 1.21 1.44
N LEU A 55 -16.84 2.10 0.67
CA LEU A 55 -17.11 3.47 1.13
C LEU A 55 -18.05 3.49 2.34
N ARG A 56 -19.06 2.64 2.34
CA ARG A 56 -20.00 2.55 3.47
C ARG A 56 -19.27 2.10 4.73
N GLY A 57 -18.44 1.07 4.62
CA GLY A 57 -17.63 0.59 5.73
C GLY A 57 -16.67 1.65 6.24
N LEU A 58 -16.05 2.39 5.34
CA LEU A 58 -15.16 3.48 5.72
C LEU A 58 -15.93 4.58 6.47
N ALA A 59 -17.11 4.93 5.99
CA ALA A 59 -17.95 5.93 6.67
C ALA A 59 -18.26 5.50 8.11
N GLU A 60 -18.59 4.22 8.31
CA GLU A 60 -18.82 3.67 9.63
C GLU A 60 -17.58 3.76 10.52
N GLU A 61 -16.43 3.37 10.01
CA GLU A 61 -15.17 3.43 10.74
C GLU A 61 -14.78 4.86 11.12
N MET A 62 -15.13 5.84 10.29
CA MET A 62 -14.83 7.25 10.54
C MET A 62 -15.93 7.98 11.27
N GLY A 63 -17.06 7.34 11.54
CA GLY A 63 -18.20 7.99 12.17
C GLY A 63 -18.92 8.98 11.28
N ILE A 64 -18.81 8.84 9.97
CA ILE A 64 -19.50 9.71 9.00
C ILE A 64 -20.89 9.16 8.76
N LYS A 65 -21.92 9.98 8.99
CA LYS A 65 -23.31 9.57 8.83
C LYS A 65 -23.72 9.38 7.38
N ARG A 66 -23.16 10.18 6.47
CA ARG A 66 -23.52 10.17 5.06
C ARG A 66 -22.36 9.63 4.22
N HIS A 67 -22.43 8.36 3.87
CA HIS A 67 -21.41 7.75 3.02
C HIS A 67 -21.35 8.37 1.61
N MET A 68 -22.42 9.05 1.17
CA MET A 68 -22.42 9.74 -0.13
C MET A 68 -21.38 10.85 -0.20
N THR A 69 -21.02 11.46 0.95
CA THR A 69 -19.95 12.44 1.01
C THR A 69 -18.63 11.83 0.55
N LEU A 70 -18.37 10.59 0.95
CA LEU A 70 -17.18 9.85 0.51
C LEU A 70 -17.29 9.47 -0.96
N GLY A 71 -18.49 9.12 -1.43
CA GLY A 71 -18.73 8.83 -2.84
C GLY A 71 -18.40 10.00 -3.74
N ASP A 72 -18.85 11.19 -3.35
CA ASP A 72 -18.58 12.41 -4.09
C ASP A 72 -17.08 12.71 -4.14
N ALA A 73 -16.39 12.54 -3.02
CA ALA A 73 -14.93 12.73 -2.96
C ALA A 73 -14.21 11.69 -3.81
N SER A 74 -14.69 10.45 -3.80
CA SER A 74 -14.12 9.37 -4.59
C SER A 74 -14.15 9.70 -6.09
N VAL A 75 -15.27 10.21 -6.56
CA VAL A 75 -15.42 10.60 -7.97
C VAL A 75 -14.56 11.82 -8.28
N LYS A 76 -14.63 12.83 -7.43
CA LYS A 76 -13.91 14.08 -7.65
C LYS A 76 -12.40 13.89 -7.69
N TYR A 77 -11.87 13.01 -6.84
CA TYR A 77 -10.45 12.81 -6.70
C TYR A 77 -9.96 11.47 -7.25
N ASN A 78 -10.78 10.79 -8.05
CA ASN A 78 -10.41 9.54 -8.73
C ASN A 78 -9.84 8.48 -7.78
N TRP A 79 -10.49 8.23 -6.67
CA TRP A 79 -10.01 7.30 -5.64
C TRP A 79 -9.78 5.89 -6.19
N VAL A 80 -10.71 5.37 -6.99
CA VAL A 80 -10.62 4.00 -7.50
C VAL A 80 -9.36 3.83 -8.37
N GLU A 81 -9.16 4.73 -9.31
CA GLU A 81 -8.01 4.68 -10.22
C GLU A 81 -6.69 4.84 -9.46
N ARG A 82 -6.65 5.77 -8.51
CA ARG A 82 -5.46 6.01 -7.68
C ARG A 82 -5.14 4.80 -6.81
N CYS A 83 -6.16 4.16 -6.26
CA CYS A 83 -5.96 2.96 -5.45
C CYS A 83 -5.50 1.78 -6.28
N GLU A 84 -6.02 1.61 -7.50
CA GLU A 84 -5.55 0.55 -8.40
C GLU A 84 -4.07 0.70 -8.72
N ALA A 85 -3.64 1.90 -9.03
CA ALA A 85 -2.22 2.17 -9.29
C ALA A 85 -1.37 1.90 -8.06
N TYR A 86 -1.86 2.28 -6.89
CA TYR A 86 -1.18 2.01 -5.63
C TYR A 86 -1.04 0.50 -5.39
N ASP A 87 -2.10 -0.26 -5.62
CA ASP A 87 -2.11 -1.70 -5.43
C ASP A 87 -1.09 -2.39 -6.35
N ILE A 88 -0.99 -1.94 -7.59
CA ILE A 88 -0.01 -2.48 -8.54
C ILE A 88 1.41 -2.24 -8.03
N GLU A 89 1.68 -1.06 -7.50
CA GLU A 89 3.00 -0.74 -6.96
C GLU A 89 3.31 -1.58 -5.72
N ILE A 90 2.35 -1.78 -4.83
CA ILE A 90 2.53 -2.62 -3.65
C ILE A 90 2.83 -4.06 -4.06
N GLU A 91 2.11 -4.60 -5.04
CA GLU A 91 2.38 -5.94 -5.55
C GLU A 91 3.78 -6.06 -6.14
N ARG A 92 4.20 -5.04 -6.88
CA ARG A 92 5.55 -5.00 -7.45
C ARG A 92 6.63 -5.04 -6.37
N GLN A 93 6.45 -4.21 -5.34
CA GLN A 93 7.38 -4.16 -4.20
C GLN A 93 7.44 -5.51 -3.48
N ASN A 94 6.30 -6.13 -3.27
CA ASN A 94 6.23 -7.42 -2.60
C ASN A 94 6.94 -8.50 -3.40
N ARG A 95 6.74 -8.55 -4.71
CA ARG A 95 7.44 -9.50 -5.58
C ARG A 95 8.96 -9.27 -5.53
N GLU A 96 9.37 -8.02 -5.61
CA GLU A 96 10.78 -7.67 -5.55
C GLU A 96 11.41 -8.13 -4.23
N GLN A 97 10.74 -7.90 -3.12
CA GLN A 97 11.20 -8.34 -1.81
C GLN A 97 11.29 -9.87 -1.72
N GLN A 98 10.32 -10.57 -2.29
CA GLN A 98 10.34 -12.03 -2.33
C GLN A 98 11.51 -12.55 -3.17
N GLU A 99 11.76 -11.95 -4.32
CA GLU A 99 12.89 -12.31 -5.17
C GLU A 99 14.21 -12.10 -4.44
N GLN A 100 14.37 -10.96 -3.76
CA GLN A 100 15.56 -10.66 -2.98
C GLN A 100 15.75 -11.68 -1.84
N ALA A 101 14.67 -12.04 -1.18
CA ALA A 101 14.73 -13.03 -0.11
C ALA A 101 15.17 -14.39 -0.62
N ILE A 102 14.67 -14.80 -1.79
CA ILE A 102 15.05 -16.07 -2.42
C ILE A 102 16.53 -16.05 -2.81
N LEU A 103 16.98 -14.96 -3.43
CA LEU A 103 18.38 -14.82 -3.82
C LEU A 103 19.31 -14.89 -2.61
N LYS A 104 18.94 -14.21 -1.52
CA LYS A 104 19.72 -14.26 -0.28
C LYS A 104 19.76 -15.66 0.29
N MET A 105 18.63 -16.35 0.33
CA MET A 105 18.55 -17.72 0.83
C MET A 105 19.44 -18.65 0.02
N ASN A 106 19.42 -18.54 -1.30
CA ASN A 106 20.24 -19.37 -2.18
C ASN A 106 21.72 -19.09 -1.96
N LYS A 107 22.10 -17.82 -1.76
CA LYS A 107 23.47 -17.44 -1.47
C LYS A 107 23.94 -18.01 -0.13
N ASP A 108 23.10 -17.90 0.91
CA ASP A 108 23.42 -18.43 2.23
C ASP A 108 23.60 -19.95 2.19
N HIS A 109 22.78 -20.66 1.43
CA HIS A 109 22.92 -22.10 1.25
C HIS A 109 24.23 -22.46 0.53
N ALA A 110 24.58 -21.71 -0.51
CA ALA A 110 25.82 -21.93 -1.24
C ALA A 110 27.05 -21.70 -0.35
N ASP A 111 27.03 -20.62 0.44
CA ASP A 111 28.11 -20.30 1.37
C ASP A 111 28.28 -21.40 2.42
N LEU A 112 27.17 -21.90 2.97
CA LEU A 112 27.17 -22.98 3.95
C LEU A 112 27.74 -24.24 3.35
N ALA A 113 27.34 -24.61 2.14
CA ALA A 113 27.85 -25.78 1.45
C ALA A 113 29.36 -25.67 1.22
N ALA A 114 29.86 -24.50 0.82
CA ALA A 114 31.27 -24.26 0.64
C ALA A 114 32.05 -24.42 1.95
N GLN A 115 31.51 -23.93 3.07
CA GLN A 115 32.10 -24.09 4.37
C GLN A 115 32.17 -25.56 4.78
N MET A 116 31.14 -26.33 4.50
CA MET A 116 31.10 -27.76 4.82
C MET A 116 32.17 -28.54 4.04
N VAL A 117 32.33 -28.18 2.77
CA VAL A 117 33.38 -28.80 1.93
C VAL A 117 34.77 -28.49 2.46
N ARG A 118 35.03 -27.27 2.90
CA ARG A 118 36.32 -26.86 3.45
C ARG A 118 36.68 -27.60 4.73
N LYS A 119 35.69 -27.94 5.53
CA LYS A 119 35.89 -28.64 6.79
C LYS A 119 36.11 -30.15 6.61
N ALA A 120 35.68 -30.66 5.49
CA ALA A 120 35.90 -32.05 5.15
C ALA A 120 37.31 -32.28 4.64
#